data_7826f172f45e7f686d64b75e3df200e2
#
_entry.id   7826f172f45e7f686d64b75e3df200e2
#
_cell.length_a   1.000
_cell.length_b   1.000
_cell.length_c   1.000
_cell.angle_alpha   90.00
_cell.angle_beta   90.00
_cell.angle_gamma   90.00
#
_symmetry.space_group_name_H-M   'P 1'
#
loop_
_entity.id
_entity.type
_entity.pdbx_description
1 polymer ?
#
loop_
_entity_poly.entity_id
_entity_poly.type
_entity_poly.pdbx_seq_one_letter_code
_entity_poly.pdbx_strand_id
1 'polypeptide(L)'
;MKEKYNISTNQRPDGDRPLDATLVQIDLPQFIHQIKDEVAWKESDRNAITVYKTNGLRMVLVALHQDAELTRHIAKGIISIQLISGCILFTTDQQSVELKDGQILALHERIPHSVRA
;
A
#
# COMPACT_ATOMS: atom_id res chain seq x y z
N MET A 1 -3.32 -3.94 -11.72
CA MET A 1 -3.12 -2.56 -11.25
C MET A 1 -1.82 -2.04 -11.77
N LYS A 2 -1.85 -0.84 -12.27
CA LYS A 2 -0.65 -0.19 -12.75
C LYS A 2 0.06 0.47 -11.59
N GLU A 3 1.33 0.18 -11.42
CA GLU A 3 2.07 0.66 -10.27
C GLU A 3 2.83 1.93 -10.60
N LYS A 4 2.53 3.00 -9.85
CA LYS A 4 3.11 4.31 -10.05
C LYS A 4 3.65 4.92 -8.76
N TYR A 5 3.87 4.09 -7.74
CA TYR A 5 4.16 4.60 -6.41
C TYR A 5 5.55 5.21 -6.28
N ASN A 6 6.44 4.94 -7.23
CA ASN A 6 7.78 5.48 -7.22
C ASN A 6 7.97 6.68 -8.14
N ILE A 7 6.89 7.23 -8.68
CA ILE A 7 6.96 8.43 -9.51
C ILE A 7 7.27 9.63 -8.63
N SER A 8 8.21 10.44 -9.05
CA SER A 8 8.57 11.67 -8.34
C SER A 8 7.41 12.63 -8.27
N THR A 9 7.30 13.33 -7.15
CA THR A 9 6.33 14.39 -6.93
C THR A 9 7.02 15.58 -6.29
N ASN A 10 6.30 16.69 -6.16
CA ASN A 10 6.84 17.85 -5.46
C ASN A 10 7.16 17.56 -3.99
N GLN A 11 6.46 16.60 -3.40
CA GLN A 11 6.67 16.21 -2.00
C GLN A 11 7.66 15.06 -1.85
N ARG A 12 7.90 14.31 -2.93
CA ARG A 12 8.82 13.16 -2.97
C ARG A 12 9.63 13.20 -4.26
N PRO A 13 10.57 14.17 -4.39
CA PRO A 13 11.39 14.24 -5.59
C PRO A 13 12.35 13.06 -5.71
N ASP A 14 12.84 12.83 -6.92
CA ASP A 14 13.80 11.77 -7.18
C ASP A 14 15.04 11.93 -6.31
N GLY A 15 15.55 10.80 -5.79
CA GLY A 15 16.78 10.79 -5.02
C GLY A 15 16.64 11.16 -3.57
N ASP A 16 15.44 11.51 -3.11
CA ASP A 16 15.22 11.87 -1.71
C ASP A 16 15.46 10.71 -0.74
N ARG A 17 15.31 9.49 -1.19
CA ARG A 17 15.48 8.31 -0.36
C ARG A 17 15.81 7.10 -1.20
N PRO A 18 16.62 6.17 -0.66
CA PRO A 18 16.91 4.94 -1.39
C PRO A 18 15.71 4.00 -1.34
N LEU A 19 15.31 3.48 -2.49
CA LEU A 19 14.29 2.44 -2.59
C LEU A 19 14.91 1.05 -2.75
N ASP A 20 16.10 0.98 -3.34
CA ASP A 20 16.78 -0.28 -3.58
C ASP A 20 18.27 -0.11 -3.25
N ALA A 21 18.69 -0.81 -2.23
CA ALA A 21 20.07 -0.85 -1.77
C ALA A 21 20.30 -2.17 -1.08
N THR A 22 21.57 -2.50 -0.77
CA THR A 22 21.88 -3.74 -0.04
C THR A 22 21.10 -3.84 1.25
N LEU A 23 20.92 -2.72 1.92
CA LEU A 23 20.14 -2.63 3.15
C LEU A 23 19.34 -1.32 3.12
N VAL A 24 18.05 -1.40 3.32
CA VAL A 24 17.18 -0.23 3.45
C VAL A 24 16.47 -0.31 4.78
N GLN A 25 16.69 0.68 5.62
CA GLN A 25 15.97 0.81 6.89
C GLN A 25 14.73 1.66 6.67
N ILE A 26 13.59 1.15 7.08
CA ILE A 26 12.30 1.80 6.89
C ILE A 26 11.76 2.22 8.25
N ASP A 27 11.64 3.53 8.46
CA ASP A 27 11.03 4.07 9.68
C ASP A 27 9.53 4.21 9.43
N LEU A 28 8.79 3.19 9.79
CA LEU A 28 7.37 3.14 9.50
C LEU A 28 6.57 4.25 10.19
N PRO A 29 6.79 4.56 11.48
CA PRO A 29 6.10 5.69 12.11
C PRO A 29 6.29 7.00 11.37
N GLN A 30 7.50 7.27 10.87
CA GLN A 30 7.78 8.48 10.10
C GLN A 30 7.01 8.50 8.78
N PHE A 31 6.94 7.38 8.07
CA PHE A 31 6.18 7.27 6.83
C PHE A 31 4.67 7.40 7.08
N ILE A 32 4.17 6.87 8.18
CA ILE A 32 2.76 7.02 8.54
C ILE A 32 2.43 8.50 8.76
N HIS A 33 3.31 9.23 9.42
CA HIS A 33 3.13 10.66 9.60
C HIS A 33 3.17 11.39 8.25
N GLN A 34 4.15 11.10 7.42
CA GLN A 34 4.31 11.74 6.12
C GLN A 34 3.11 11.50 5.21
N ILE A 35 2.61 10.27 5.13
CA ILE A 35 1.54 9.91 4.20
C ILE A 35 0.26 10.69 4.50
N LYS A 36 0.03 11.03 5.77
CA LYS A 36 -1.14 11.81 6.19
C LYS A 36 -0.92 13.31 6.12
N ASP A 37 0.32 13.74 5.97
CA ASP A 37 0.64 15.16 5.84
C ASP A 37 0.67 15.64 4.40
N GLU A 38 0.73 14.74 3.45
CA GLU A 38 0.80 15.07 2.03
C GLU A 38 -0.54 15.50 1.46
N VAL A 39 -0.49 16.35 0.42
CA VAL A 39 -1.68 16.88 -0.24
C VAL A 39 -2.59 15.77 -0.76
N ALA A 40 -2.01 14.69 -1.29
CA ALA A 40 -2.79 13.57 -1.81
C ALA A 40 -3.74 12.99 -0.75
N TRP A 41 -3.29 12.92 0.50
CA TRP A 41 -4.17 12.48 1.59
C TRP A 41 -5.26 13.48 1.91
N LYS A 42 -4.92 14.76 1.90
CA LYS A 42 -5.85 15.82 2.31
C LYS A 42 -6.92 16.11 1.26
N GLU A 43 -6.61 15.87 -0.01
CA GLU A 43 -7.49 16.23 -1.13
C GLU A 43 -8.10 15.03 -1.85
N SER A 44 -7.80 13.81 -1.43
CA SER A 44 -8.38 12.62 -2.05
C SER A 44 -8.76 11.61 -0.97
N ASP A 45 -9.24 10.43 -1.40
CA ASP A 45 -9.64 9.39 -0.46
C ASP A 45 -8.51 8.43 -0.11
N ARG A 46 -7.30 8.64 -0.66
CA ARG A 46 -6.17 7.74 -0.45
C ARG A 46 -4.83 8.41 -0.69
N ASN A 47 -3.78 7.77 -0.17
CA ASN A 47 -2.41 8.09 -0.52
C ASN A 47 -1.56 6.83 -0.37
N ALA A 48 -0.46 6.75 -1.11
CA ALA A 48 0.44 5.61 -1.06
C ALA A 48 1.89 6.07 -1.17
N ILE A 49 2.78 5.38 -0.47
CA ILE A 49 4.23 5.63 -0.52
C ILE A 49 4.92 4.29 -0.72
N THR A 50 5.71 4.15 -1.78
CA THR A 50 6.60 3.00 -1.94
C THR A 50 7.77 3.18 -0.98
N VAL A 51 7.98 2.20 -0.09
CA VAL A 51 9.04 2.24 0.91
C VAL A 51 10.21 1.33 0.56
N TYR A 52 10.00 0.36 -0.31
CA TYR A 52 11.05 -0.52 -0.83
C TYR A 52 10.66 -1.02 -2.21
N LYS A 53 11.62 -1.08 -3.11
CA LYS A 53 11.37 -1.58 -4.45
C LYS A 53 12.63 -2.19 -5.05
N THR A 54 12.54 -3.46 -5.43
CA THR A 54 13.57 -4.19 -6.16
C THR A 54 12.88 -5.15 -7.13
N ASN A 55 13.64 -5.90 -7.91
CA ASN A 55 13.05 -6.84 -8.85
C ASN A 55 12.21 -7.93 -8.19
N GLY A 56 12.57 -8.33 -6.97
CA GLY A 56 11.90 -9.44 -6.29
C GLY A 56 10.86 -9.02 -5.26
N LEU A 57 10.84 -7.74 -4.88
CA LEU A 57 9.95 -7.30 -3.79
C LEU A 57 9.62 -5.84 -3.94
N ARG A 58 8.36 -5.51 -3.72
CA ARG A 58 7.89 -4.13 -3.58
C ARG A 58 7.09 -4.00 -2.31
N MET A 59 7.41 -3.02 -1.49
CA MET A 59 6.68 -2.74 -0.27
C MET A 59 6.07 -1.34 -0.37
N VAL A 60 4.76 -1.25 -0.16
CA VAL A 60 4.02 0.00 -0.30
C VAL A 60 3.20 0.24 0.96
N LEU A 61 3.34 1.42 1.53
CA LEU A 61 2.45 1.89 2.59
C LEU A 61 1.25 2.56 1.93
N VAL A 62 0.05 2.12 2.30
CA VAL A 62 -1.20 2.66 1.76
C VAL A 62 -2.05 3.20 2.90
N ALA A 63 -2.59 4.39 2.73
CA ALA A 63 -3.56 4.97 3.65
C ALA A 63 -4.86 5.20 2.91
N LEU A 64 -5.98 4.77 3.52
CA LEU A 64 -7.31 4.90 2.95
C LEU A 64 -8.21 5.63 3.95
N HIS A 65 -8.95 6.62 3.46
CA HIS A 65 -10.03 7.20 4.26
C HIS A 65 -11.17 6.20 4.39
N GLN A 66 -12.03 6.40 5.37
CA GLN A 66 -13.21 5.57 5.55
C GLN A 66 -14.02 5.53 4.25
N ASP A 67 -14.49 4.35 3.88
CA ASP A 67 -15.28 4.06 2.68
C ASP A 67 -14.49 4.15 1.36
N ALA A 68 -13.21 4.46 1.38
CA ALA A 68 -12.40 4.38 0.18
C ALA A 68 -12.32 2.94 -0.31
N GLU A 69 -12.29 2.77 -1.62
CA GLU A 69 -12.30 1.44 -2.24
C GLU A 69 -11.19 1.33 -3.27
N LEU A 70 -10.39 0.27 -3.15
CA LEU A 70 -9.51 -0.18 -4.22
C LEU A 70 -10.31 -1.19 -5.04
N THR A 71 -10.72 -0.77 -6.24
CA THR A 71 -11.58 -1.59 -7.08
C THR A 71 -10.90 -2.87 -7.52
N ARG A 72 -11.69 -3.82 -7.99
CA ARG A 72 -11.20 -5.15 -8.39
C ARG A 72 -10.01 -5.05 -9.34
N HIS A 73 -8.93 -5.73 -8.97
CA HIS A 73 -7.70 -5.77 -9.75
C HIS A 73 -6.95 -7.08 -9.47
N ILE A 74 -5.89 -7.31 -10.23
CA ILE A 74 -5.09 -8.53 -10.14
C ILE A 74 -3.63 -8.14 -9.95
N ALA A 75 -2.96 -8.79 -9.01
CA ALA A 75 -1.50 -8.72 -8.87
C ALA A 75 -0.88 -9.95 -9.53
N LYS A 76 0.24 -9.74 -10.23
CA LYS A 76 0.90 -10.84 -10.95
C LYS A 76 1.59 -11.84 -10.03
N GLY A 77 2.07 -11.37 -8.88
CA GLY A 77 2.76 -12.20 -7.91
C GLY A 77 1.93 -12.47 -6.67
N ILE A 78 2.51 -13.24 -5.77
CA ILE A 78 1.95 -13.45 -4.45
C ILE A 78 2.06 -12.13 -3.69
N ILE A 79 1.00 -11.75 -3.00
CA ILE A 79 0.99 -10.54 -2.18
C ILE A 79 0.72 -10.88 -0.73
N SER A 80 1.17 -10.02 0.17
CA SER A 80 0.75 -10.02 1.56
C SER A 80 0.32 -8.61 1.93
N ILE A 81 -0.67 -8.52 2.81
CA ILE A 81 -1.17 -7.25 3.31
C ILE A 81 -1.19 -7.33 4.82
N GLN A 82 -0.52 -6.39 5.46
CA GLN A 82 -0.60 -6.22 6.92
C GLN A 82 -1.40 -4.96 7.21
N LEU A 83 -2.41 -5.09 8.02
CA LEU A 83 -3.17 -3.94 8.49
C LEU A 83 -2.48 -3.37 9.73
N ILE A 84 -2.00 -2.15 9.61
CA ILE A 84 -1.30 -1.49 10.71
C ILE A 84 -2.31 -0.92 11.69
N SER A 85 -3.35 -0.26 11.18
CA SER A 85 -4.36 0.38 12.03
C SER A 85 -5.67 0.52 11.27
N GLY A 86 -6.76 0.20 11.93
CA GLY A 86 -8.10 0.34 11.39
C GLY A 86 -8.75 -0.99 11.05
N CYS A 87 -9.54 -0.98 10.00
CA CYS A 87 -10.26 -2.16 9.54
C CYS A 87 -10.48 -2.06 8.04
N ILE A 88 -10.28 -3.16 7.33
CA ILE A 88 -10.61 -3.25 5.91
C ILE A 88 -11.40 -4.52 5.63
N LEU A 89 -12.20 -4.46 4.57
CA LEU A 89 -12.84 -5.64 4.00
C LEU A 89 -12.10 -6.01 2.72
N PHE A 90 -11.52 -7.21 2.70
CA PHE A 90 -10.80 -7.74 1.55
C PHE A 90 -11.66 -8.80 0.88
N THR A 91 -11.93 -8.63 -0.41
CA THR A 91 -12.89 -9.49 -1.13
C THR A 91 -12.23 -10.12 -2.34
N THR A 92 -12.43 -11.44 -2.47
CA THR A 92 -12.14 -12.20 -3.68
C THR A 92 -13.46 -12.74 -4.25
N ASP A 93 -13.40 -13.45 -5.37
CA ASP A 93 -14.59 -14.06 -5.95
C ASP A 93 -15.21 -15.14 -5.05
N GLN A 94 -14.42 -15.69 -4.14
CA GLN A 94 -14.85 -16.82 -3.31
C GLN A 94 -15.20 -16.43 -1.89
N GLN A 95 -14.65 -15.33 -1.37
CA GLN A 95 -14.86 -14.96 0.02
C GLN A 95 -14.50 -13.51 0.29
N SER A 96 -15.01 -13.01 1.39
CA SER A 96 -14.64 -11.72 1.95
C SER A 96 -14.06 -11.94 3.34
N VAL A 97 -13.00 -11.20 3.66
CA VAL A 97 -12.29 -11.30 4.93
C VAL A 97 -12.17 -9.90 5.53
N GLU A 98 -12.54 -9.77 6.80
CA GLU A 98 -12.30 -8.54 7.54
C GLU A 98 -10.93 -8.60 8.19
N LEU A 99 -10.10 -7.59 7.95
CA LEU A 99 -8.76 -7.49 8.51
C LEU A 99 -8.72 -6.35 9.51
N LYS A 100 -8.16 -6.61 10.68
CA LYS A 100 -8.08 -5.64 11.79
C LYS A 100 -6.63 -5.42 12.19
N ASP A 101 -6.42 -4.48 13.09
CA ASP A 101 -5.08 -4.06 13.55
C ASP A 101 -4.15 -5.25 13.75
N GLY A 102 -3.00 -5.21 13.09
CA GLY A 102 -1.94 -6.19 13.24
C GLY A 102 -2.13 -7.48 12.47
N GLN A 103 -3.30 -7.70 11.87
CA GLN A 103 -3.54 -8.91 11.11
C GLN A 103 -2.91 -8.84 9.72
N ILE A 104 -2.54 -10.00 9.20
CA ILE A 104 -1.90 -10.12 7.89
C ILE A 104 -2.70 -11.14 7.08
N LEU A 105 -2.86 -10.87 5.79
CA LEU A 105 -3.31 -11.89 4.85
C LEU A 105 -2.25 -12.11 3.78
N ALA A 106 -2.30 -13.28 3.16
CA ALA A 106 -1.50 -13.61 1.98
C ALA A 106 -2.42 -14.12 0.89
N LEU A 107 -2.16 -13.72 -0.34
CA LEU A 107 -2.96 -14.11 -1.49
C LEU A 107 -2.05 -14.61 -2.59
N HIS A 108 -2.40 -15.74 -3.20
CA HIS A 108 -1.67 -16.26 -4.35
C HIS A 108 -1.77 -15.32 -5.55
N GLU A 109 -0.89 -15.55 -6.52
CA GLU A 109 -0.83 -14.73 -7.72
C GLU A 109 -2.10 -14.80 -8.55
N ARG A 110 -2.41 -13.69 -9.22
CA ARG A 110 -3.46 -13.58 -10.25
C ARG A 110 -4.86 -13.87 -9.76
N ILE A 111 -5.13 -13.66 -8.48
CA ILE A 111 -6.49 -13.76 -7.94
C ILE A 111 -7.10 -12.36 -7.88
N PRO A 112 -8.21 -12.13 -8.59
CA PRO A 112 -8.88 -10.83 -8.53
C PRO A 112 -9.35 -10.51 -7.12
N HIS A 113 -9.13 -9.28 -6.70
CA HIS A 113 -9.48 -8.86 -5.35
C HIS A 113 -9.79 -7.37 -5.30
N SER A 114 -10.52 -6.98 -4.27
CA SER A 114 -10.83 -5.59 -3.97
C SER A 114 -10.70 -5.35 -2.48
N VAL A 115 -10.55 -4.07 -2.11
CA VAL A 115 -10.39 -3.66 -0.71
C VAL A 115 -11.29 -2.47 -0.45
N ARG A 116 -11.95 -2.48 0.70
CA ARG A 116 -12.74 -1.34 1.17
C ARG A 116 -12.36 -1.01 2.61
N ALA A 117 -12.09 0.26 2.85
CA ALA A 117 -11.79 0.75 4.19
C ALA A 117 -13.03 1.11 4.98
#